data_85fe0100a19c787738e276080c1ebfc0
#
_entry.id   85fe0100a19c787738e276080c1ebfc0
#
_cell.length_a   1.000
_cell.length_b   1.000
_cell.length_c   1.000
_cell.angle_alpha   90.00
_cell.angle_beta   90.00
_cell.angle_gamma   90.00
#
_symmetry.space_group_name_H-M   'P 1'
#
loop_
_entity.id
_entity.type
_entity.pdbx_description
1 polymer ?
#
loop_
_entity_poly.entity_id
_entity_poly.type
_entity_poly.pdbx_seq_one_letter_code
_entity_poly.pdbx_strand_id
1 'polypeptide(L)'
;MNKIIAPSILSADFARLGEDVTAVIDAGAEWIHFDVMDNHYVPNLTVGPMVCESLRKYGIKNFIDVHLMVEPVDDLVSQFADAGANMISFHPEASNHVHRTCLLYTSPSPRDRQKSRMPSSA
;
A
#
# COMPACT_ATOMS: atom_id res chain seq x y z
N MET A 1 5.20 25.57 2.12
CA MET A 1 4.42 24.34 2.03
C MET A 1 5.32 23.17 1.67
N ASN A 2 5.22 22.12 2.44
CA ASN A 2 6.04 20.95 2.23
C ASN A 2 5.38 20.00 1.25
N LYS A 3 6.18 19.53 0.32
CA LYS A 3 5.70 18.49 -0.59
C LYS A 3 6.20 17.16 -0.10
N ILE A 4 5.31 16.16 -0.13
CA ILE A 4 5.66 14.81 0.24
C ILE A 4 6.12 14.08 -1.01
N ILE A 5 7.29 13.50 -0.93
CA ILE A 5 7.84 12.71 -2.03
C ILE A 5 7.57 11.25 -1.72
N ALA A 6 6.88 10.59 -2.63
CA ALA A 6 6.46 9.20 -2.45
C ALA A 6 6.85 8.38 -3.68
N PRO A 7 8.10 7.98 -3.78
CA PRO A 7 8.55 7.19 -4.91
C PRO A 7 7.87 5.83 -4.94
N SER A 8 7.62 5.34 -6.15
CA SER A 8 7.01 4.04 -6.34
C SER A 8 8.08 2.95 -6.26
N ILE A 9 7.76 1.87 -5.54
CA ILE A 9 8.68 0.75 -5.45
C ILE A 9 8.86 0.03 -6.77
N LEU A 10 8.01 0.27 -7.74
CA LEU A 10 8.14 -0.38 -9.04
C LEU A 10 9.43 0.02 -9.77
N SER A 11 10.04 1.13 -9.35
CA SER A 11 11.33 1.56 -9.92
C SER A 11 12.52 0.89 -9.25
N ALA A 12 12.31 0.13 -8.19
CA ALA A 12 13.38 -0.47 -7.42
C ALA A 12 13.83 -1.81 -8.02
N ASP A 13 15.04 -2.21 -7.67
CA ASP A 13 15.50 -3.55 -7.93
C ASP A 13 14.92 -4.46 -6.84
N PHE A 14 14.00 -5.33 -7.20
CA PHE A 14 13.29 -6.15 -6.22
C PHE A 14 14.21 -7.15 -5.52
N ALA A 15 15.32 -7.51 -6.13
CA ALA A 15 16.30 -8.38 -5.46
C ALA A 15 17.01 -7.64 -4.33
N ARG A 16 16.94 -6.31 -4.31
CA ARG A 16 17.59 -5.47 -3.30
C ARG A 16 16.64 -4.40 -2.81
N LEU A 17 15.38 -4.78 -2.63
CA LEU A 17 14.32 -3.82 -2.38
C LEU A 17 14.55 -3.00 -1.11
N GLY A 18 14.92 -3.68 -0.02
CA GLY A 18 15.16 -2.97 1.24
C GLY A 18 16.27 -1.93 1.13
N GLU A 19 17.35 -2.27 0.43
CA GLU A 19 18.45 -1.35 0.22
C GLU A 19 18.03 -0.16 -0.64
N ASP A 20 17.30 -0.45 -1.72
CA ASP A 20 16.87 0.61 -2.63
C ASP A 20 15.87 1.56 -1.94
N VAL A 21 14.97 1.02 -1.15
CA VAL A 21 14.02 1.85 -0.41
C VAL A 21 14.75 2.71 0.62
N THR A 22 15.71 2.13 1.33
CA THR A 22 16.51 2.88 2.28
C THR A 22 17.25 4.01 1.59
N ALA A 23 17.79 3.76 0.41
CA ALA A 23 18.53 4.78 -0.34
C ALA A 23 17.65 5.97 -0.71
N VAL A 24 16.40 5.73 -1.15
CA VAL A 24 15.53 6.86 -1.49
C VAL A 24 15.05 7.59 -0.24
N ILE A 25 14.87 6.89 0.87
CA ILE A 25 14.53 7.55 2.13
C ILE A 25 15.66 8.46 2.57
N ASP A 26 16.89 7.97 2.49
CA ASP A 26 18.06 8.77 2.84
C ASP A 26 18.22 9.98 1.93
N ALA A 27 17.73 9.88 0.71
CA ALA A 27 17.77 10.97 -0.24
C ALA A 27 16.63 11.99 -0.03
N GLY A 28 15.71 11.74 0.92
CA GLY A 28 14.67 12.69 1.26
C GLY A 28 13.24 12.23 1.05
N ALA A 29 13.02 11.00 0.60
CA ALA A 29 11.66 10.50 0.44
C ALA A 29 11.04 10.28 1.82
N GLU A 30 9.77 10.67 1.95
CA GLU A 30 9.06 10.54 3.21
C GLU A 30 8.09 9.37 3.20
N TRP A 31 7.48 9.11 2.08
CA TRP A 31 6.50 8.04 1.89
C TRP A 31 7.00 7.06 0.86
N ILE A 32 6.50 5.85 0.95
CA ILE A 32 6.76 4.81 -0.05
C ILE A 32 5.44 4.47 -0.71
N HIS A 33 5.41 4.44 -2.02
CA HIS A 33 4.17 4.22 -2.77
C HIS A 33 4.18 2.85 -3.44
N PHE A 34 3.08 2.13 -3.26
CA PHE A 34 2.85 0.83 -3.89
C PHE A 34 1.73 0.96 -4.91
N ASP A 35 2.03 0.64 -6.15
CA ASP A 35 0.99 0.49 -7.17
C ASP A 35 0.74 -1.00 -7.37
N VAL A 36 -0.40 -1.47 -6.89
CA VAL A 36 -0.72 -2.89 -6.88
C VAL A 36 -1.71 -3.20 -7.99
N MET A 37 -1.30 -4.09 -8.89
CA MET A 37 -2.10 -4.50 -10.04
C MET A 37 -2.17 -6.01 -10.07
N ASP A 38 -3.35 -6.55 -10.41
CA ASP A 38 -3.62 -7.98 -10.32
C ASP A 38 -3.84 -8.66 -11.67
N ASN A 39 -3.59 -7.95 -12.74
CA ASN A 39 -3.81 -8.45 -14.10
C ASN A 39 -5.29 -8.75 -14.40
N HIS A 40 -6.19 -8.15 -13.63
CA HIS A 40 -7.63 -8.22 -13.86
C HIS A 40 -8.21 -6.84 -14.07
N TYR A 41 -8.06 -5.99 -13.07
CA TYR A 41 -8.56 -4.62 -13.16
C TYR A 41 -7.78 -3.83 -14.20
N VAL A 42 -6.46 -4.04 -14.26
CA VAL A 42 -5.59 -3.46 -15.28
C VAL A 42 -4.71 -4.57 -15.83
N PRO A 43 -4.24 -4.46 -17.09
CA PRO A 43 -3.49 -5.54 -17.72
C PRO A 43 -2.02 -5.56 -17.31
N ASN A 44 -1.78 -5.70 -16.02
CA ASN A 44 -0.42 -5.80 -15.49
C ASN A 44 -0.48 -6.51 -14.14
N LEU A 45 0.62 -7.09 -13.74
CA LEU A 45 0.75 -7.76 -12.45
C LEU A 45 1.97 -7.19 -11.75
N THR A 46 1.81 -6.69 -10.53
CA THR A 46 2.95 -6.07 -9.85
C THR A 46 3.32 -6.78 -8.55
N VAL A 47 2.82 -6.32 -7.41
CA VAL A 47 3.29 -6.81 -6.11
C VAL A 47 2.12 -7.15 -5.21
N GLY A 48 2.38 -7.95 -4.20
CA GLY A 48 1.37 -8.33 -3.23
C GLY A 48 1.72 -7.86 -1.83
N PRO A 49 0.86 -8.21 -0.86
CA PRO A 49 1.07 -7.77 0.53
C PRO A 49 2.37 -8.27 1.14
N MET A 50 2.89 -9.40 0.68
CA MET A 50 4.13 -9.94 1.23
C MET A 50 5.30 -8.98 1.04
N VAL A 51 5.28 -8.17 -0.01
CA VAL A 51 6.35 -7.19 -0.24
C VAL A 51 6.30 -6.10 0.82
N CYS A 52 5.11 -5.62 1.14
CA CYS A 52 4.93 -4.64 2.20
C CYS A 52 5.39 -5.20 3.54
N GLU A 53 4.98 -6.42 3.86
CA GLU A 53 5.38 -7.07 5.09
C GLU A 53 6.90 -7.23 5.17
N SER A 54 7.52 -7.61 4.06
CA SER A 54 8.98 -7.78 4.01
C SER A 54 9.70 -6.47 4.29
N LEU A 55 9.20 -5.36 3.75
CA LEU A 55 9.81 -4.06 4.02
C LEU A 55 9.68 -3.70 5.49
N ARG A 56 8.53 -3.98 6.10
CA ARG A 56 8.37 -3.73 7.53
C ARG A 56 9.34 -4.56 8.36
N LYS A 57 9.52 -5.84 8.01
CA LYS A 57 10.46 -6.69 8.70
C LYS A 57 11.91 -6.25 8.52
N TYR A 58 12.20 -5.70 7.36
CA TYR A 58 13.54 -5.17 7.08
C TYR A 58 13.87 -3.97 7.97
N GLY A 59 12.86 -3.27 8.45
CA GLY A 59 13.05 -2.13 9.34
C GLY A 59 12.54 -0.82 8.78
N ILE A 60 11.89 -0.83 7.61
CA ILE A 60 11.32 0.38 7.05
C ILE A 60 10.11 0.79 7.87
N LYS A 61 10.14 2.01 8.41
CA LYS A 61 9.06 2.54 9.25
C LYS A 61 8.31 3.69 8.61
N ASN A 62 8.73 4.09 7.44
CA ASN A 62 8.13 5.20 6.74
C ASN A 62 6.69 4.90 6.35
N PHE A 63 5.95 5.96 6.07
CA PHE A 63 4.55 5.86 5.66
C PHE A 63 4.45 5.12 4.34
N ILE A 64 3.64 4.07 4.30
CA ILE A 64 3.42 3.30 3.08
C ILE A 64 2.02 3.59 2.58
N ASP A 65 1.96 4.11 1.35
CA ASP A 65 0.75 4.47 0.65
C ASP A 65 0.52 3.44 -0.45
N VAL A 66 -0.60 2.73 -0.37
CA VAL A 66 -0.91 1.63 -1.29
C VAL A 66 -2.08 2.04 -2.17
N HIS A 67 -1.90 1.92 -3.48
CA HIS A 67 -2.96 2.15 -4.43
C HIS A 67 -3.34 0.81 -5.06
N LEU A 68 -4.56 0.36 -4.81
CA LEU A 68 -5.03 -0.93 -5.28
C LEU A 68 -5.77 -0.79 -6.61
N MET A 69 -5.18 -1.35 -7.64
CA MET A 69 -5.81 -1.46 -8.96
C MET A 69 -6.11 -2.93 -9.19
N VAL A 70 -7.03 -3.45 -8.40
CA VAL A 70 -7.32 -4.88 -8.33
C VAL A 70 -8.83 -5.10 -8.26
N GLU A 71 -9.25 -6.29 -8.63
CA GLU A 71 -10.67 -6.69 -8.54
C GLU A 71 -10.77 -8.18 -8.32
N PRO A 72 -11.46 -8.63 -7.27
CA PRO A 72 -12.11 -7.85 -6.21
C PRO A 72 -11.08 -7.29 -5.25
N VAL A 73 -11.46 -6.25 -4.50
CA VAL A 73 -10.51 -5.48 -3.71
C VAL A 73 -10.49 -5.84 -2.22
N ASP A 74 -11.58 -6.42 -1.70
CA ASP A 74 -11.75 -6.57 -0.25
C ASP A 74 -10.64 -7.33 0.44
N ASP A 75 -10.27 -8.49 -0.09
CA ASP A 75 -9.24 -9.31 0.56
C ASP A 75 -7.91 -8.58 0.61
N LEU A 76 -7.58 -7.86 -0.45
CA LEU A 76 -6.31 -7.16 -0.51
C LEU A 76 -6.29 -5.94 0.40
N VAL A 77 -7.42 -5.28 0.61
CA VAL A 77 -7.49 -4.19 1.59
C VAL A 77 -7.07 -4.73 2.96
N SER A 78 -7.68 -5.84 3.40
CA SER A 78 -7.34 -6.42 4.69
C SER A 78 -5.90 -6.88 4.75
N GLN A 79 -5.42 -7.52 3.71
CA GLN A 79 -4.06 -8.07 3.70
C GLN A 79 -3.00 -6.97 3.73
N PHE A 80 -3.20 -5.91 2.97
CA PHE A 80 -2.24 -4.79 2.99
C PHE A 80 -2.30 -4.03 4.31
N ALA A 81 -3.49 -3.89 4.87
CA ALA A 81 -3.61 -3.25 6.18
C ALA A 81 -2.83 -4.04 7.23
N ASP A 82 -2.98 -5.36 7.23
CA ASP A 82 -2.26 -6.23 8.17
C ASP A 82 -0.77 -6.25 7.90
N ALA A 83 -0.36 -6.06 6.65
CA ALA A 83 1.05 -6.04 6.28
C ALA A 83 1.75 -4.74 6.68
N GLY A 84 1.00 -3.73 7.10
CA GLY A 84 1.59 -2.51 7.62
C GLY A 84 1.39 -1.27 6.76
N ALA A 85 0.47 -1.31 5.78
CA ALA A 85 0.15 -0.12 4.99
C ALA A 85 -0.50 0.94 5.87
N ASN A 86 -0.14 2.19 5.64
CA ASN A 86 -0.69 3.31 6.39
C ASN A 86 -1.90 3.94 5.70
N MET A 87 -1.96 3.84 4.40
CA MET A 87 -3.06 4.38 3.62
C MET A 87 -3.32 3.49 2.44
N ILE A 88 -4.58 3.23 2.15
CA ILE A 88 -4.96 2.39 1.03
C ILE A 88 -6.01 3.14 0.22
N SER A 89 -5.73 3.28 -1.08
CA SER A 89 -6.67 3.84 -2.03
C SER A 89 -7.14 2.74 -2.95
N PHE A 90 -8.41 2.77 -3.31
CA PHE A 90 -8.94 1.79 -4.24
C PHE A 90 -10.02 2.45 -5.09
N HIS A 91 -10.38 1.77 -6.16
CA HIS A 91 -11.41 2.28 -7.07
C HIS A 91 -12.76 1.71 -6.66
N PRO A 92 -13.76 2.56 -6.39
CA PRO A 92 -15.06 2.07 -5.89
C PRO A 92 -15.70 1.02 -6.79
N GLU A 93 -15.51 1.12 -8.09
CA GLU A 93 -16.10 0.15 -9.02
C GLU A 93 -15.50 -1.25 -8.88
N ALA A 94 -14.36 -1.39 -8.21
CA ALA A 94 -13.75 -2.70 -7.96
C ALA A 94 -14.31 -3.38 -6.73
N SER A 95 -15.23 -2.71 -6.03
CA SER A 95 -15.85 -3.26 -4.84
C SER A 95 -17.36 -3.34 -5.04
N ASN A 96 -17.95 -4.48 -4.67
CA ASN A 96 -19.40 -4.61 -4.70
C ASN A 96 -20.07 -3.88 -3.54
N HIS A 97 -19.32 -3.64 -2.47
CA HIS A 97 -19.82 -2.99 -1.26
C HIS A 97 -18.75 -2.05 -0.73
N VAL A 98 -18.70 -0.84 -1.28
CA VAL A 98 -17.66 0.12 -0.92
C VAL A 98 -17.62 0.39 0.58
N HIS A 99 -18.78 0.53 1.20
CA HIS A 99 -18.85 0.79 2.65
C HIS A 99 -18.18 -0.34 3.44
N ARG A 100 -18.47 -1.59 3.07
CA ARG A 100 -17.85 -2.73 3.73
C ARG A 100 -16.35 -2.75 3.53
N THR A 101 -15.89 -2.41 2.33
CA THR A 101 -14.47 -2.37 2.04
C THR A 101 -13.78 -1.34 2.94
N CYS A 102 -14.39 -0.18 3.11
CA CYS A 102 -13.84 0.83 4.02
C CYS A 102 -13.79 0.33 5.45
N LEU A 103 -14.82 -0.41 5.89
CA LEU A 103 -14.84 -0.96 7.23
C LEU A 103 -13.75 -1.99 7.45
N LEU A 104 -13.40 -2.76 6.44
CA LEU A 104 -12.31 -3.73 6.55
C LEU A 104 -11.00 -3.05 6.93
N TYR A 105 -10.73 -1.92 6.33
CA TYR A 105 -9.50 -1.20 6.63
C TYR A 105 -9.54 -0.56 8.02
N THR A 106 -10.68 -0.04 8.42
CA THR A 106 -10.79 0.67 9.68
C THR A 106 -11.07 -0.25 10.86
N SER A 107 -11.29 -1.54 10.62
CA SER A 107 -11.55 -2.50 11.68
C SER A 107 -10.36 -2.60 12.64
N PRO A 108 -10.62 -2.86 13.93
CA PRO A 108 -9.54 -3.05 14.87
C PRO A 108 -8.61 -4.17 14.44
N SER A 109 -7.35 -4.00 14.76
CA SER A 109 -6.32 -4.93 14.36
C SER A 109 -5.28 -5.01 15.47
N PRO A 110 -4.61 -6.15 15.63
CA PRO A 110 -3.51 -6.21 16.58
C PRO A 110 -2.41 -5.20 16.30
N ARG A 111 -2.35 -4.67 15.07
CA ARG A 111 -1.30 -3.72 14.70
C ARG A 111 -1.70 -2.34 15.01
N ASP A 112 -2.60 -1.91 15.52
CA ASP A 112 -2.88 -0.51 15.84
C ASP A 112 -2.67 0.40 14.64
N ARG A 113 -3.69 0.47 13.79
CA ARG A 113 -3.70 1.36 12.64
C ARG A 113 -4.63 2.53 12.88
N GLN A 114 -4.69 2.98 14.07
CA GLN A 114 -5.72 3.94 14.48
C GLN A 114 -5.70 5.25 13.71
N LYS A 115 -4.56 5.63 13.20
CA LYS A 115 -4.46 6.88 12.46
C LYS A 115 -4.75 6.73 10.99
N SER A 116 -4.91 5.51 10.55
CA SER A 116 -5.08 5.27 9.14
C SER A 116 -6.47 5.65 8.68
N ARG A 117 -6.52 6.16 7.47
CA ARG A 117 -7.78 6.42 6.82
C ARG A 117 -7.72 5.89 5.43
N MET A 118 -8.84 5.45 4.95
CA MET A 118 -8.92 4.95 3.60
C MET A 118 -9.59 6.00 2.73
N PRO A 119 -8.81 6.70 1.91
CA PRO A 119 -9.42 7.60 0.95
C PRO A 119 -10.05 6.79 -0.15
N SER A 120 -11.25 7.15 -0.50
CA SER A 120 -11.90 6.56 -1.63
C SER A 120 -11.31 7.19 -2.87
N SER A 121 -10.78 6.40 -3.75
CA SER A 121 -10.34 6.90 -5.03
C SER A 121 -11.50 6.91 -5.97
N ALA A 122 -11.83 8.03 -6.41
CA ALA A 122 -12.92 8.12 -7.36
C ALA A 122 -12.44 7.91 -8.77
#